data_a1b875ed5e8698d46f408fa60787ae99
#
_entry.id   a1b875ed5e8698d46f408fa60787ae99
#
_cell.length_a   1.000
_cell.length_b   1.000
_cell.length_c   1.000
_cell.angle_alpha   90.00
_cell.angle_beta   90.00
_cell.angle_gamma   90.00
#
_symmetry.space_group_name_H-M   'P 1'
#
loop_
_entity.id
_entity.type
_entity.pdbx_description
1 polymer ?
#
loop_
_entity_poly.entity_id
_entity_poly.type
_entity_poly.pdbx_seq_one_letter_code
_entity_poly.pdbx_strand_id
1 'polypeptide(L)'
;MKAARLYEYDPAMNVQLKIETVKAPTIMGPNDVIVKVGAAGLCRTDLHIIEGVWKDIMDQGGNLLPYIMGHENAGWVEDVGSNVTSVKHGDTVICHPHRTCGICLSCRYGDDMHCEHSLFPGLGLDGGFAEYFLTSERSLIKLNPNVTPLDVAPMADAGITAYRAAKKAAKSLRPGAYCVIVGVGGLGHIALQCLHEISGCRIIAVDREPAARTLCKELGADFVLDGGPNIVEEIKEITGGGAQVVMDFVGELGVENLCWKMVRPGGELIMIGYGGKIEVPTAHLVINEINIGGSLVGNYTELVELMELNADGKVKMHYAQYSLDDINLALDDFKNRRFAGRGVIVP
;
A
#
# COMPACT_ATOMS: atom_id res chain seq x y z
N MET A 1 -18.46 -15.04 13.84
CA MET A 1 -17.35 -15.12 12.91
C MET A 1 -16.02 -15.22 13.66
N LYS A 2 -15.02 -15.86 13.07
CA LYS A 2 -13.67 -15.89 13.57
C LYS A 2 -12.96 -14.59 13.21
N ALA A 3 -12.16 -14.04 14.14
CA ALA A 3 -11.43 -12.81 13.94
C ALA A 3 -10.15 -12.75 14.79
N ALA A 4 -9.15 -12.01 14.34
CA ALA A 4 -7.95 -11.70 15.08
C ALA A 4 -8.03 -10.24 15.59
N ARG A 5 -7.96 -10.04 16.91
CA ARG A 5 -8.17 -8.75 17.57
C ARG A 5 -6.93 -8.26 18.31
N LEU A 6 -6.67 -6.97 18.20
CA LEU A 6 -5.68 -6.26 19.00
C LEU A 6 -6.35 -5.78 20.30
N TYR A 7 -5.74 -6.09 21.46
CA TYR A 7 -6.26 -5.73 22.78
C TYR A 7 -5.48 -4.61 23.47
N GLU A 8 -4.22 -4.43 23.10
CA GLU A 8 -3.35 -3.40 23.66
C GLU A 8 -2.27 -3.00 22.66
N TYR A 9 -1.81 -1.76 22.74
CA TYR A 9 -0.63 -1.30 21.99
C TYR A 9 0.64 -1.72 22.72
N ASP A 10 1.63 -2.20 21.98
CA ASP A 10 2.92 -2.63 22.55
C ASP A 10 4.09 -2.18 21.67
N PRO A 11 4.81 -1.11 22.07
CA PRO A 11 6.00 -0.64 21.35
C PRO A 11 7.12 -1.71 21.25
N ALA A 12 7.13 -2.70 22.13
CA ALA A 12 8.11 -3.80 22.10
C ALA A 12 7.71 -4.93 21.14
N MET A 13 6.47 -4.90 20.61
CA MET A 13 5.96 -5.93 19.69
C MET A 13 5.97 -7.35 20.27
N ASN A 14 5.69 -7.50 21.57
CA ASN A 14 5.54 -8.81 22.23
C ASN A 14 4.07 -9.27 22.27
N VAL A 15 3.13 -8.32 22.08
CA VAL A 15 1.70 -8.61 22.05
C VAL A 15 1.34 -9.39 20.80
N GLN A 16 0.49 -10.38 20.97
CA GLN A 16 -0.09 -11.16 19.88
C GLN A 16 -1.56 -10.77 19.69
N LEU A 17 -2.01 -10.81 18.45
CA LEU A 17 -3.43 -10.72 18.13
C LEU A 17 -4.14 -11.95 18.71
N LYS A 18 -5.27 -11.72 19.38
CA LYS A 18 -6.10 -12.79 19.91
C LYS A 18 -7.09 -13.28 18.88
N ILE A 19 -7.00 -14.56 18.55
CA ILE A 19 -7.95 -15.21 17.65
C ILE A 19 -9.13 -15.68 18.48
N GLU A 20 -10.33 -15.21 18.13
CA GLU A 20 -11.54 -15.50 18.87
C GLU A 20 -12.80 -15.47 17.99
N THR A 21 -13.89 -16.01 18.52
CA THR A 21 -15.21 -15.91 17.88
C THR A 21 -15.91 -14.65 18.37
N VAL A 22 -16.26 -13.78 17.43
CA VAL A 22 -16.98 -12.51 17.68
C VAL A 22 -18.29 -12.48 16.89
N LYS A 23 -19.15 -11.51 17.21
CA LYS A 23 -20.38 -11.28 16.44
C LYS A 23 -19.99 -10.82 15.01
N ALA A 24 -20.60 -11.40 14.00
CA ALA A 24 -20.43 -10.93 12.62
C ALA A 24 -21.04 -9.53 12.44
N PRO A 25 -20.50 -8.71 11.52
CA PRO A 25 -21.08 -7.41 11.20
C PRO A 25 -22.49 -7.58 10.65
N THR A 26 -23.30 -6.53 10.77
CA THR A 26 -24.65 -6.46 10.20
C THR A 26 -24.78 -5.18 9.38
N ILE A 27 -25.67 -5.19 8.38
CA ILE A 27 -26.01 -4.00 7.61
C ILE A 27 -26.59 -2.94 8.58
N MET A 28 -25.98 -1.77 8.64
CA MET A 28 -26.36 -0.66 9.50
C MET A 28 -26.99 0.48 8.71
N GLY A 29 -26.57 0.65 7.46
CA GLY A 29 -27.05 1.69 6.57
C GLY A 29 -27.43 1.18 5.18
N PRO A 30 -28.21 1.97 4.41
CA PRO A 30 -28.74 1.52 3.13
C PRO A 30 -27.66 1.28 2.05
N ASN A 31 -26.47 1.86 2.20
CA ASN A 31 -25.36 1.70 1.24
C ASN A 31 -24.25 0.77 1.77
N ASP A 32 -24.45 0.11 2.89
CA ASP A 32 -23.48 -0.80 3.47
C ASP A 32 -23.42 -2.11 2.69
N VAL A 33 -22.23 -2.71 2.69
CA VAL A 33 -21.99 -4.05 2.13
C VAL A 33 -21.17 -4.86 3.13
N ILE A 34 -21.59 -6.08 3.39
CA ILE A 34 -20.80 -7.07 4.11
C ILE A 34 -20.02 -7.89 3.08
N VAL A 35 -18.72 -7.95 3.26
CA VAL A 35 -17.82 -8.76 2.43
C VAL A 35 -17.35 -9.96 3.24
N LYS A 36 -17.55 -11.16 2.68
CA LYS A 36 -16.85 -12.36 3.11
C LYS A 36 -15.41 -12.26 2.65
N VAL A 37 -14.48 -12.20 3.59
CA VAL A 37 -13.07 -12.01 3.28
C VAL A 37 -12.52 -13.26 2.59
N GLY A 38 -12.00 -13.10 1.40
CA GLY A 38 -11.26 -14.14 0.68
C GLY A 38 -9.76 -14.07 0.98
N ALA A 39 -9.24 -12.85 1.14
CA ALA A 39 -7.87 -12.59 1.54
C ALA A 39 -7.73 -11.17 2.12
N ALA A 40 -6.79 -10.99 3.04
CA ALA A 40 -6.39 -9.71 3.60
C ALA A 40 -4.86 -9.56 3.59
N GLY A 41 -4.35 -8.46 3.03
CA GLY A 41 -2.91 -8.19 3.00
C GLY A 41 -2.37 -7.74 4.35
N LEU A 42 -1.10 -8.04 4.60
CA LEU A 42 -0.35 -7.66 5.78
C LEU A 42 0.63 -6.53 5.46
N CYS A 43 0.47 -5.39 6.11
CA CYS A 43 1.18 -4.14 5.85
C CYS A 43 2.15 -3.77 6.98
N ARG A 44 3.16 -2.96 6.67
CA ARG A 44 4.01 -2.33 7.68
C ARG A 44 3.17 -1.48 8.65
N THR A 45 2.08 -0.89 8.17
CA THR A 45 1.13 -0.13 8.98
C THR A 45 0.52 -1.00 10.09
N ASP A 46 0.29 -2.30 9.87
CA ASP A 46 -0.22 -3.19 10.93
C ASP A 46 0.78 -3.34 12.08
N LEU A 47 2.08 -3.39 11.78
CA LEU A 47 3.11 -3.35 12.83
C LEU A 47 3.09 -2.00 13.57
N HIS A 48 3.03 -0.87 12.84
CA HIS A 48 2.95 0.47 13.45
C HIS A 48 1.69 0.65 14.31
N ILE A 49 0.58 0.00 13.97
CA ILE A 49 -0.63 -0.01 14.80
C ILE A 49 -0.35 -0.75 16.11
N ILE A 50 0.23 -1.94 16.06
CA ILE A 50 0.58 -2.72 17.26
C ILE A 50 1.57 -1.94 18.13
N GLU A 51 2.57 -1.30 17.52
CA GLU A 51 3.55 -0.42 18.19
C GLU A 51 2.91 0.82 18.84
N GLY A 52 1.68 1.17 18.45
CA GLY A 52 0.97 2.36 18.95
C GLY A 52 1.37 3.68 18.27
N VAL A 53 2.10 3.63 17.15
CA VAL A 53 2.52 4.83 16.39
C VAL A 53 1.33 5.67 15.94
N TRP A 54 0.22 5.02 15.60
CA TRP A 54 -1.01 5.65 15.13
C TRP A 54 -2.04 5.95 16.22
N LYS A 55 -1.74 5.61 17.50
CA LYS A 55 -2.69 5.71 18.62
C LYS A 55 -3.33 7.09 18.73
N ASP A 56 -2.53 8.15 18.69
CA ASP A 56 -3.03 9.52 18.86
C ASP A 56 -3.93 10.00 17.73
N ILE A 57 -3.90 9.32 16.58
CA ILE A 57 -4.75 9.62 15.42
C ILE A 57 -5.99 8.74 15.42
N MET A 58 -5.82 7.43 15.65
CA MET A 58 -6.90 6.44 15.51
C MET A 58 -7.74 6.27 16.76
N ASP A 59 -7.18 6.48 17.95
CA ASP A 59 -7.77 6.17 19.24
C ASP A 59 -7.71 7.37 20.20
N GLN A 60 -8.06 8.55 19.72
CA GLN A 60 -8.05 9.80 20.50
C GLN A 60 -8.89 9.72 21.79
N GLY A 61 -9.91 8.87 21.79
CA GLY A 61 -10.79 8.65 22.94
C GLY A 61 -10.38 7.51 23.87
N GLY A 62 -9.38 6.70 23.50
CA GLY A 62 -8.99 5.48 24.24
C GLY A 62 -10.04 4.38 24.25
N ASN A 63 -10.94 4.36 23.25
CA ASN A 63 -12.10 3.45 23.18
C ASN A 63 -12.06 2.50 21.98
N LEU A 64 -11.00 2.52 21.17
CA LEU A 64 -10.90 1.70 19.96
C LEU A 64 -10.69 0.23 20.30
N LEU A 65 -9.82 -0.05 21.27
CA LEU A 65 -9.46 -1.41 21.63
C LEU A 65 -10.53 -2.09 22.49
N PRO A 66 -10.80 -3.40 22.26
CA PRO A 66 -10.17 -4.26 21.26
C PRO A 66 -10.89 -4.15 19.90
N TYR A 67 -10.12 -4.15 18.79
CA TYR A 67 -10.67 -4.12 17.43
C TYR A 67 -9.96 -5.07 16.48
N ILE A 68 -10.56 -5.29 15.29
CA ILE A 68 -10.03 -6.17 14.25
C ILE A 68 -9.21 -5.32 13.26
N MET A 69 -7.94 -5.67 13.06
CA MET A 69 -7.04 -5.03 12.11
C MET A 69 -7.26 -5.57 10.67
N GLY A 70 -6.39 -5.18 9.73
CA GLY A 70 -6.38 -5.64 8.34
C GLY A 70 -7.13 -4.71 7.40
N HIS A 71 -6.39 -3.93 6.63
CA HIS A 71 -6.91 -2.85 5.78
C HIS A 71 -6.76 -3.11 4.27
N GLU A 72 -6.19 -4.23 3.86
CA GLU A 72 -5.98 -4.64 2.46
C GLU A 72 -6.90 -5.79 2.11
N ASN A 73 -8.11 -5.53 1.66
CA ASN A 73 -9.17 -6.55 1.63
C ASN A 73 -9.72 -6.82 0.24
N ALA A 74 -9.89 -8.11 -0.07
CA ALA A 74 -10.67 -8.60 -1.20
C ALA A 74 -11.48 -9.83 -0.80
N GLY A 75 -12.60 -10.07 -1.45
CA GLY A 75 -13.48 -11.17 -1.08
C GLY A 75 -14.73 -11.25 -1.94
N TRP A 76 -15.80 -11.73 -1.35
CA TRP A 76 -17.09 -11.88 -2.00
C TRP A 76 -18.17 -11.12 -1.25
N VAL A 77 -19.07 -10.48 -1.98
CA VAL A 77 -20.23 -9.81 -1.39
C VAL A 77 -21.11 -10.85 -0.72
N GLU A 78 -21.32 -10.71 0.60
CA GLU A 78 -22.17 -11.61 1.40
C GLU A 78 -23.57 -11.04 1.57
N ASP A 79 -23.69 -9.74 1.93
CA ASP A 79 -24.98 -9.08 2.14
C ASP A 79 -24.89 -7.60 1.74
N VAL A 80 -26.01 -7.00 1.37
CA VAL A 80 -26.09 -5.64 0.84
C VAL A 80 -27.24 -4.85 1.44
N GLY A 81 -27.02 -3.56 1.66
CA GLY A 81 -28.05 -2.61 2.07
C GLY A 81 -29.03 -2.30 0.94
N SER A 82 -30.18 -1.73 1.30
CA SER A 82 -31.33 -1.53 0.40
C SER A 82 -31.09 -0.61 -0.81
N ASN A 83 -30.07 0.25 -0.76
CA ASN A 83 -29.72 1.19 -1.85
C ASN A 83 -28.56 0.70 -2.71
N VAL A 84 -27.94 -0.42 -2.37
CA VAL A 84 -26.81 -0.97 -3.13
C VAL A 84 -27.30 -1.48 -4.49
N THR A 85 -26.63 -1.03 -5.56
CA THR A 85 -27.02 -1.35 -6.95
C THR A 85 -25.86 -1.83 -7.82
N SER A 86 -24.62 -1.49 -7.46
CA SER A 86 -23.43 -1.79 -8.29
C SER A 86 -22.90 -3.21 -8.09
N VAL A 87 -23.22 -3.83 -6.95
CA VAL A 87 -22.79 -5.19 -6.57
C VAL A 87 -23.95 -5.99 -5.99
N LYS A 88 -23.85 -7.31 -6.00
CA LYS A 88 -24.83 -8.24 -5.44
C LYS A 88 -24.14 -9.41 -4.77
N HIS A 89 -24.88 -10.16 -3.95
CA HIS A 89 -24.40 -11.39 -3.31
C HIS A 89 -23.65 -12.30 -4.30
N GLY A 90 -22.47 -12.74 -3.90
CA GLY A 90 -21.58 -13.61 -4.66
C GLY A 90 -20.63 -12.89 -5.63
N ASP A 91 -20.78 -11.59 -5.87
CA ASP A 91 -19.82 -10.84 -6.69
C ASP A 91 -18.44 -10.81 -6.02
N THR A 92 -17.39 -11.06 -6.80
CA THR A 92 -16.00 -10.95 -6.32
C THR A 92 -15.56 -9.49 -6.38
N VAL A 93 -15.00 -8.99 -5.27
CA VAL A 93 -14.66 -7.58 -5.11
C VAL A 93 -13.30 -7.37 -4.46
N ILE A 94 -12.64 -6.27 -4.82
CA ILE A 94 -11.58 -5.66 -4.03
C ILE A 94 -12.12 -4.40 -3.37
N CYS A 95 -11.65 -4.10 -2.16
CA CYS A 95 -12.17 -3.03 -1.34
C CYS A 95 -11.17 -1.87 -1.28
N HIS A 96 -11.53 -0.74 -1.89
CA HIS A 96 -10.78 0.51 -1.67
C HIS A 96 -10.69 0.77 -0.16
N PRO A 97 -9.51 1.09 0.40
CA PRO A 97 -9.32 1.08 1.85
C PRO A 97 -10.09 2.20 2.55
N HIS A 98 -10.40 3.30 1.85
CA HIS A 98 -11.21 4.39 2.40
C HIS A 98 -12.71 4.18 2.16
N ARG A 99 -13.51 4.24 3.23
CA ARG A 99 -14.95 4.49 3.16
C ARG A 99 -15.17 5.99 3.12
N THR A 100 -15.52 6.52 1.97
CA THR A 100 -15.62 7.97 1.73
C THR A 100 -17.06 8.44 1.65
N CYS A 101 -17.32 9.72 2.00
CA CYS A 101 -18.68 10.26 2.04
C CYS A 101 -19.30 10.53 0.65
N GLY A 102 -18.50 10.66 -0.40
CA GLY A 102 -18.95 10.92 -1.77
C GLY A 102 -19.44 12.34 -2.05
N ILE A 103 -19.60 13.21 -1.05
CA ILE A 103 -20.25 14.52 -1.17
C ILE A 103 -19.35 15.72 -0.84
N CYS A 104 -18.27 15.54 -0.07
CA CYS A 104 -17.30 16.62 0.17
C CYS A 104 -16.53 16.97 -1.10
N LEU A 105 -15.84 18.09 -1.09
CA LEU A 105 -15.16 18.62 -2.26
C LEU A 105 -14.08 17.64 -2.77
N SER A 106 -13.29 17.06 -1.87
CA SER A 106 -12.27 16.06 -2.23
C SER A 106 -12.88 14.85 -2.95
N CYS A 107 -13.98 14.28 -2.42
CA CYS A 107 -14.68 13.18 -3.08
C CYS A 107 -15.21 13.56 -4.47
N ARG A 108 -15.70 14.80 -4.64
CA ARG A 108 -16.21 15.27 -5.93
C ARG A 108 -15.11 15.51 -6.95
N TYR A 109 -13.88 15.78 -6.51
CA TYR A 109 -12.69 15.84 -7.37
C TYR A 109 -12.08 14.45 -7.67
N GLY A 110 -12.57 13.40 -7.01
CA GLY A 110 -12.00 12.06 -7.11
C GLY A 110 -10.75 11.87 -6.25
N ASP A 111 -10.50 12.76 -5.29
CA ASP A 111 -9.40 12.66 -4.33
C ASP A 111 -9.86 11.96 -3.05
N ASP A 112 -10.28 10.72 -3.17
CA ASP A 112 -10.90 9.92 -2.10
C ASP A 112 -10.05 9.86 -0.82
N MET A 113 -8.72 9.81 -0.95
CA MET A 113 -7.77 9.79 0.18
C MET A 113 -7.81 11.08 1.03
N HIS A 114 -8.39 12.17 0.53
CA HIS A 114 -8.54 13.44 1.23
C HIS A 114 -9.98 13.73 1.68
N CYS A 115 -10.83 12.69 1.72
CA CYS A 115 -12.20 12.82 2.21
C CYS A 115 -12.21 13.29 3.66
N GLU A 116 -12.95 14.38 3.95
CA GLU A 116 -13.08 14.97 5.30
C GLU A 116 -13.77 14.03 6.30
N HIS A 117 -14.52 13.04 5.81
CA HIS A 117 -15.28 12.06 6.60
C HIS A 117 -14.82 10.64 6.29
N SER A 118 -13.54 10.48 5.94
CA SER A 118 -13.00 9.17 5.63
C SER A 118 -12.97 8.26 6.86
N LEU A 119 -13.44 7.03 6.67
CA LEU A 119 -13.23 5.92 7.59
C LEU A 119 -12.32 4.90 6.91
N PHE A 120 -11.48 4.25 7.68
CA PHE A 120 -10.50 3.32 7.15
C PHE A 120 -10.63 1.96 7.87
N PRO A 121 -11.40 0.99 7.34
CA PRO A 121 -11.52 -0.34 7.93
C PRO A 121 -10.17 -1.01 8.14
N GLY A 122 -9.92 -1.51 9.34
CA GLY A 122 -8.62 -2.05 9.75
C GLY A 122 -7.64 -1.00 10.29
N LEU A 123 -8.00 0.29 10.21
CA LEU A 123 -7.24 1.42 10.73
C LEU A 123 -8.21 2.39 11.44
N GLY A 124 -8.62 2.08 12.66
CA GLY A 124 -9.57 2.90 13.45
C GLY A 124 -11.00 2.34 13.52
N LEU A 125 -11.31 1.28 12.79
CA LEU A 125 -12.52 0.46 12.92
C LEU A 125 -12.23 -0.95 12.42
N ASP A 126 -13.13 -1.89 12.73
CA ASP A 126 -12.96 -3.31 12.39
C ASP A 126 -12.68 -3.51 10.89
N GLY A 127 -11.66 -4.31 10.60
CA GLY A 127 -11.13 -4.62 9.27
C GLY A 127 -11.21 -6.11 8.90
N GLY A 128 -10.32 -6.54 8.02
CA GLY A 128 -10.40 -7.82 7.33
C GLY A 128 -9.58 -8.97 7.92
N PHE A 129 -8.91 -8.83 9.07
CA PHE A 129 -8.35 -10.02 9.74
C PHE A 129 -9.45 -10.81 10.45
N ALA A 130 -10.48 -11.16 9.67
CA ALA A 130 -11.69 -11.86 10.08
C ALA A 130 -12.37 -12.52 8.88
N GLU A 131 -13.37 -13.37 9.13
CA GLU A 131 -14.16 -14.00 8.07
C GLU A 131 -15.04 -13.01 7.30
N TYR A 132 -15.49 -11.92 7.95
CA TYR A 132 -16.36 -10.90 7.37
C TYR A 132 -15.99 -9.51 7.87
N PHE A 133 -16.16 -8.49 7.03
CA PHE A 133 -16.06 -7.10 7.46
C PHE A 133 -17.12 -6.24 6.77
N LEU A 134 -17.39 -5.07 7.35
CA LEU A 134 -18.36 -4.10 6.86
C LEU A 134 -17.67 -2.98 6.10
N THR A 135 -18.15 -2.72 4.89
CA THR A 135 -17.71 -1.57 4.08
C THR A 135 -18.90 -0.88 3.42
N SER A 136 -18.69 -0.06 2.42
CA SER A 136 -19.76 0.59 1.66
C SER A 136 -19.65 0.28 0.17
N GLU A 137 -20.79 0.32 -0.53
CA GLU A 137 -20.85 0.15 -1.99
C GLU A 137 -19.81 1.02 -2.71
N ARG A 138 -19.63 2.27 -2.27
CA ARG A 138 -18.69 3.23 -2.85
C ARG A 138 -17.21 2.79 -2.79
N SER A 139 -16.87 1.90 -1.88
CA SER A 139 -15.50 1.39 -1.71
C SER A 139 -15.24 0.10 -2.52
N LEU A 140 -16.23 -0.43 -3.22
CA LEU A 140 -16.11 -1.72 -3.88
C LEU A 140 -15.83 -1.60 -5.36
N ILE A 141 -14.86 -2.39 -5.83
CA ILE A 141 -14.59 -2.59 -7.25
C ILE A 141 -14.84 -4.06 -7.56
N LYS A 142 -15.77 -4.31 -8.47
CA LYS A 142 -16.05 -5.66 -8.95
C LYS A 142 -14.89 -6.14 -9.80
N LEU A 143 -14.39 -7.34 -9.46
CA LEU A 143 -13.25 -7.94 -10.15
C LEU A 143 -13.67 -8.66 -11.42
N ASN A 144 -12.74 -8.73 -12.37
CA ASN A 144 -12.87 -9.61 -13.52
C ASN A 144 -12.99 -11.07 -13.05
N PRO A 145 -13.82 -11.92 -13.68
CA PRO A 145 -14.02 -13.32 -13.28
C PRO A 145 -12.75 -14.17 -13.18
N ASN A 146 -11.68 -13.78 -13.85
CA ASN A 146 -10.39 -14.48 -13.82
C ASN A 146 -9.49 -14.08 -12.64
N VAL A 147 -9.88 -13.07 -11.84
CA VAL A 147 -9.09 -12.55 -10.73
C VAL A 147 -9.64 -13.08 -9.42
N THR A 148 -8.76 -13.65 -8.58
CA THR A 148 -9.16 -14.14 -7.27
C THR A 148 -8.83 -13.11 -6.17
N PRO A 149 -9.57 -13.10 -5.05
CA PRO A 149 -9.25 -12.24 -3.92
C PRO A 149 -7.81 -12.39 -3.42
N LEU A 150 -7.27 -13.61 -3.45
CA LEU A 150 -5.91 -13.92 -3.01
C LEU A 150 -4.85 -13.19 -3.85
N ASP A 151 -5.08 -13.05 -5.15
CA ASP A 151 -4.14 -12.40 -6.07
C ASP A 151 -4.07 -10.88 -5.90
N VAL A 152 -5.12 -10.28 -5.33
CA VAL A 152 -5.27 -8.83 -5.36
C VAL A 152 -5.47 -8.16 -3.98
N ALA A 153 -5.78 -8.89 -2.92
CA ALA A 153 -6.09 -8.28 -1.63
C ALA A 153 -5.05 -7.21 -1.20
N PRO A 154 -3.73 -7.45 -1.29
CA PRO A 154 -2.76 -6.40 -0.96
C PRO A 154 -2.75 -5.22 -1.94
N MET A 155 -3.36 -5.36 -3.11
CA MET A 155 -3.46 -4.25 -4.06
C MET A 155 -4.45 -3.18 -3.59
N ALA A 156 -5.30 -3.51 -2.62
CA ALA A 156 -6.23 -2.56 -2.02
C ALA A 156 -5.55 -1.35 -1.36
N ASP A 157 -4.36 -1.53 -0.77
CA ASP A 157 -3.57 -0.43 -0.22
C ASP A 157 -2.15 -0.39 -0.79
N ALA A 158 -1.35 -1.46 -0.65
CA ALA A 158 0.02 -1.46 -1.17
C ALA A 158 0.05 -1.25 -2.69
N GLY A 159 -0.83 -1.93 -3.43
CA GLY A 159 -0.87 -1.82 -4.88
C GLY A 159 -1.30 -0.45 -5.36
N ILE A 160 -2.41 0.08 -4.84
CA ILE A 160 -2.91 1.41 -5.23
C ILE A 160 -1.92 2.52 -4.85
N THR A 161 -1.26 2.40 -3.70
CA THR A 161 -0.21 3.33 -3.25
C THR A 161 0.97 3.33 -4.23
N ALA A 162 1.42 2.15 -4.64
CA ALA A 162 2.48 1.99 -5.62
C ALA A 162 2.07 2.52 -7.00
N TYR A 163 0.85 2.22 -7.46
CA TYR A 163 0.32 2.68 -8.74
C TYR A 163 0.18 4.21 -8.80
N ARG A 164 -0.39 4.84 -7.77
CA ARG A 164 -0.49 6.30 -7.68
C ARG A 164 0.88 6.96 -7.72
N ALA A 165 1.85 6.44 -6.99
CA ALA A 165 3.22 6.96 -6.99
C ALA A 165 3.86 6.82 -8.38
N ALA A 166 3.71 5.66 -9.03
CA ALA A 166 4.17 5.43 -10.41
C ALA A 166 3.48 6.38 -11.41
N LYS A 167 2.18 6.61 -11.26
CA LYS A 167 1.39 7.52 -12.10
C LYS A 167 1.81 8.99 -11.93
N LYS A 168 2.19 9.40 -10.70
CA LYS A 168 2.80 10.72 -10.46
C LYS A 168 4.17 10.81 -11.14
N ALA A 169 5.03 9.82 -10.94
CA ALA A 169 6.36 9.75 -11.55
C ALA A 169 6.31 9.80 -13.08
N ALA A 170 5.38 9.07 -13.70
CA ALA A 170 5.24 8.99 -15.15
C ALA A 170 5.01 10.36 -15.82
N LYS A 171 4.43 11.34 -15.10
CA LYS A 171 4.23 12.70 -15.63
C LYS A 171 5.54 13.42 -15.94
N SER A 172 6.60 13.11 -15.20
CA SER A 172 7.95 13.69 -15.35
C SER A 172 8.90 12.80 -16.14
N LEU A 173 8.52 11.53 -16.40
CA LEU A 173 9.34 10.55 -17.08
C LEU A 173 9.11 10.57 -18.58
N ARG A 174 10.19 10.58 -19.36
CA ARG A 174 10.20 10.44 -20.80
C ARG A 174 10.95 9.17 -21.20
N PRO A 175 10.76 8.62 -22.40
CA PRO A 175 11.57 7.52 -22.89
C PRO A 175 13.07 7.77 -22.69
N GLY A 176 13.75 6.81 -22.03
CA GLY A 176 15.18 6.90 -21.70
C GLY A 176 15.54 7.72 -20.45
N ALA A 177 14.59 8.39 -19.80
CA ALA A 177 14.82 8.99 -18.47
C ALA A 177 14.98 7.90 -17.41
N TYR A 178 15.71 8.21 -16.33
CA TYR A 178 15.89 7.28 -15.22
C TYR A 178 14.91 7.54 -14.08
N CYS A 179 14.32 6.47 -13.57
CA CYS A 179 13.58 6.44 -12.31
C CYS A 179 14.29 5.53 -11.31
N VAL A 180 14.60 6.03 -10.13
CA VAL A 180 15.14 5.23 -9.01
C VAL A 180 14.00 4.83 -8.10
N ILE A 181 13.87 3.55 -7.78
CA ILE A 181 12.94 3.01 -6.79
C ILE A 181 13.76 2.56 -5.59
N VAL A 182 13.63 3.23 -4.46
CA VAL A 182 14.32 2.90 -3.22
C VAL A 182 13.38 2.16 -2.28
N GLY A 183 13.73 0.91 -1.95
CA GLY A 183 12.88 -0.02 -1.23
C GLY A 183 11.93 -0.78 -2.16
N VAL A 184 12.35 -1.99 -2.58
CA VAL A 184 11.59 -2.80 -3.54
C VAL A 184 10.94 -4.00 -2.84
N GLY A 185 10.40 -3.76 -1.65
CA GLY A 185 9.60 -4.71 -0.88
C GLY A 185 8.15 -4.77 -1.36
N GLY A 186 7.20 -4.79 -0.39
CA GLY A 186 5.78 -4.97 -0.64
C GLY A 186 5.12 -3.96 -1.58
N LEU A 187 5.61 -2.72 -1.66
CA LEU A 187 5.09 -1.68 -2.56
C LEU A 187 5.98 -1.51 -3.80
N GLY A 188 7.30 -1.43 -3.60
CA GLY A 188 8.22 -1.07 -4.68
C GLY A 188 8.23 -2.07 -5.83
N HIS A 189 8.02 -3.39 -5.59
CA HIS A 189 7.94 -4.39 -6.65
C HIS A 189 6.71 -4.21 -7.55
N ILE A 190 5.61 -3.64 -7.00
CA ILE A 190 4.41 -3.29 -7.77
C ILE A 190 4.67 -2.01 -8.57
N ALA A 191 5.27 -0.98 -7.92
CA ALA A 191 5.60 0.27 -8.59
C ALA A 191 6.52 0.06 -9.80
N LEU A 192 7.48 -0.86 -9.71
CA LEU A 192 8.36 -1.26 -10.80
C LEU A 192 7.56 -1.76 -12.00
N GLN A 193 6.65 -2.72 -11.78
CA GLN A 193 5.79 -3.26 -12.83
C GLN A 193 4.86 -2.19 -13.41
N CYS A 194 4.25 -1.35 -12.55
CA CYS A 194 3.42 -0.25 -13.02
C CYS A 194 4.19 0.73 -13.91
N LEU A 195 5.40 1.13 -13.52
CA LEU A 195 6.23 2.01 -14.33
C LEU A 195 6.60 1.42 -15.69
N HIS A 196 6.84 0.12 -15.78
CA HIS A 196 7.04 -0.56 -17.06
C HIS A 196 5.86 -0.38 -18.01
N GLU A 197 4.63 -0.48 -17.47
CA GLU A 197 3.40 -0.40 -18.29
C GLU A 197 3.02 1.03 -18.68
N ILE A 198 3.29 2.02 -17.81
CA ILE A 198 2.80 3.39 -18.01
C ILE A 198 3.87 4.40 -18.40
N SER A 199 5.14 3.97 -18.51
CA SER A 199 6.24 4.84 -18.89
C SER A 199 7.28 4.13 -19.75
N GLY A 200 8.09 4.89 -20.48
CA GLY A 200 9.25 4.36 -21.23
C GLY A 200 10.58 4.65 -20.52
N CYS A 201 10.58 4.81 -19.20
CA CYS A 201 11.77 5.11 -18.43
C CYS A 201 12.66 3.88 -18.23
N ARG A 202 13.93 4.12 -17.83
CA ARG A 202 14.83 3.10 -17.29
C ARG A 202 14.70 3.05 -15.79
N ILE A 203 14.58 1.85 -15.22
CA ILE A 203 14.34 1.65 -13.80
C ILE A 203 15.60 1.19 -13.09
N ILE A 204 16.02 1.92 -12.07
CA ILE A 204 17.08 1.55 -11.12
C ILE A 204 16.40 1.14 -9.81
N ALA A 205 16.45 -0.14 -9.48
CA ALA A 205 15.91 -0.68 -8.25
C ALA A 205 17.00 -0.74 -7.17
N VAL A 206 16.72 -0.23 -5.97
CA VAL A 206 17.65 -0.21 -4.84
C VAL A 206 17.02 -0.91 -3.65
N ASP A 207 17.63 -2.00 -3.17
CA ASP A 207 17.19 -2.69 -1.96
C ASP A 207 18.36 -3.42 -1.28
N ARG A 208 18.37 -3.44 0.06
CA ARG A 208 19.39 -4.14 0.84
C ARG A 208 19.20 -5.64 0.87
N GLU A 209 17.95 -6.12 0.73
CA GLU A 209 17.62 -7.54 0.83
C GLU A 209 17.93 -8.27 -0.48
N PRO A 210 18.77 -9.34 -0.46
CA PRO A 210 19.10 -10.10 -1.67
C PRO A 210 17.89 -10.69 -2.39
N ALA A 211 16.88 -11.16 -1.65
CA ALA A 211 15.65 -11.72 -2.23
C ALA A 211 14.86 -10.66 -3.00
N ALA A 212 14.74 -9.44 -2.47
CA ALA A 212 14.10 -8.33 -3.16
C ALA A 212 14.86 -7.95 -4.44
N ARG A 213 16.19 -7.90 -4.40
CA ARG A 213 17.01 -7.67 -5.60
C ARG A 213 16.87 -8.72 -6.66
N THR A 214 16.74 -10.00 -6.28
CA THR A 214 16.46 -11.08 -7.23
C THR A 214 15.11 -10.88 -7.91
N LEU A 215 14.07 -10.59 -7.14
CA LEU A 215 12.75 -10.30 -7.67
C LEU A 215 12.77 -9.10 -8.63
N CYS A 216 13.51 -8.01 -8.31
CA CYS A 216 13.62 -6.85 -9.21
C CYS A 216 14.21 -7.22 -10.59
N LYS A 217 15.19 -8.10 -10.62
CA LYS A 217 15.78 -8.59 -11.90
C LYS A 217 14.76 -9.39 -12.70
N GLU A 218 14.00 -10.25 -12.04
CA GLU A 218 12.95 -11.05 -12.68
C GLU A 218 11.80 -10.17 -13.21
N LEU A 219 11.51 -9.08 -12.52
CA LEU A 219 10.50 -8.08 -12.91
C LEU A 219 11.02 -7.07 -13.94
N GLY A 220 12.28 -7.18 -14.38
CA GLY A 220 12.82 -6.41 -15.50
C GLY A 220 13.39 -5.04 -15.15
N ALA A 221 13.86 -4.79 -13.91
CA ALA A 221 14.62 -3.59 -13.61
C ALA A 221 15.90 -3.51 -14.48
N ASP A 222 16.18 -2.35 -15.09
CA ASP A 222 17.38 -2.16 -15.92
C ASP A 222 18.67 -2.24 -15.10
N PHE A 223 18.63 -1.74 -13.85
CA PHE A 223 19.73 -1.81 -12.90
C PHE A 223 19.21 -2.21 -11.52
N VAL A 224 19.99 -3.02 -10.80
CA VAL A 224 19.65 -3.45 -9.43
C VAL A 224 20.86 -3.27 -8.53
N LEU A 225 20.73 -2.41 -7.51
CA LEU A 225 21.79 -2.00 -6.59
C LEU A 225 21.45 -2.41 -5.15
N ASP A 226 22.48 -2.57 -4.31
CA ASP A 226 22.30 -3.06 -2.93
C ASP A 226 22.06 -1.97 -1.88
N GLY A 227 22.10 -0.69 -2.29
CA GLY A 227 21.89 0.42 -1.35
C GLY A 227 23.07 0.64 -0.39
N GLY A 228 24.28 0.31 -0.82
CA GLY A 228 25.54 0.51 -0.08
C GLY A 228 25.86 1.99 0.21
N PRO A 229 26.96 2.26 0.92
CA PRO A 229 27.32 3.60 1.37
C PRO A 229 27.59 4.60 0.23
N ASN A 230 27.93 4.10 -0.96
CA ASN A 230 28.23 4.92 -2.15
C ASN A 230 27.06 5.00 -3.14
N ILE A 231 25.86 4.63 -2.71
CA ILE A 231 24.69 4.52 -3.60
C ILE A 231 24.38 5.80 -4.38
N VAL A 232 24.59 6.97 -3.79
CA VAL A 232 24.35 8.26 -4.45
C VAL A 232 25.31 8.45 -5.63
N GLU A 233 26.58 8.13 -5.44
CA GLU A 233 27.63 8.22 -6.45
C GLU A 233 27.40 7.22 -7.58
N GLU A 234 27.06 5.97 -7.24
CA GLU A 234 26.73 4.91 -8.23
C GLU A 234 25.55 5.32 -9.11
N ILE A 235 24.48 5.87 -8.51
CA ILE A 235 23.32 6.36 -9.28
C ILE A 235 23.71 7.53 -10.16
N LYS A 236 24.52 8.48 -9.68
CA LYS A 236 25.00 9.60 -10.50
C LYS A 236 25.87 9.14 -11.67
N GLU A 237 26.69 8.12 -11.47
CA GLU A 237 27.51 7.53 -12.54
C GLU A 237 26.64 6.88 -13.61
N ILE A 238 25.68 6.02 -13.21
CA ILE A 238 24.75 5.34 -14.14
C ILE A 238 23.91 6.35 -14.94
N THR A 239 23.45 7.41 -14.26
CA THR A 239 22.48 8.37 -14.83
C THR A 239 23.12 9.58 -15.51
N GLY A 240 24.44 9.76 -15.33
CA GLY A 240 25.14 10.96 -15.80
C GLY A 240 24.80 12.23 -14.99
N GLY A 241 24.57 12.11 -13.69
CA GLY A 241 24.39 13.26 -12.80
C GLY A 241 23.14 13.27 -11.92
N GLY A 242 22.35 12.21 -11.94
CA GLY A 242 21.16 12.00 -11.13
C GLY A 242 19.94 11.54 -11.94
N ALA A 243 18.95 11.01 -11.26
CA ALA A 243 17.73 10.49 -11.87
C ALA A 243 16.67 11.60 -12.07
N GLN A 244 15.82 11.46 -13.08
CA GLN A 244 14.69 12.36 -13.32
C GLN A 244 13.67 12.27 -12.18
N VAL A 245 13.39 11.05 -11.71
CA VAL A 245 12.51 10.80 -10.56
C VAL A 245 13.18 9.81 -9.61
N VAL A 246 13.07 10.08 -8.33
CA VAL A 246 13.40 9.15 -7.25
C VAL A 246 12.13 8.88 -6.45
N MET A 247 11.78 7.61 -6.23
CA MET A 247 10.64 7.18 -5.44
C MET A 247 11.15 6.51 -4.16
N ASP A 248 10.82 7.08 -3.00
CA ASP A 248 11.22 6.53 -1.71
C ASP A 248 10.08 5.77 -1.04
N PHE A 249 10.16 4.44 -1.05
CA PHE A 249 9.22 3.54 -0.37
C PHE A 249 9.69 3.15 1.04
N VAL A 250 10.84 3.64 1.49
CA VAL A 250 11.40 3.38 2.83
C VAL A 250 11.01 4.49 3.80
N GLY A 251 11.40 5.73 3.53
CA GLY A 251 11.04 6.94 4.28
C GLY A 251 11.53 6.97 5.73
N GLU A 252 12.52 6.15 6.09
CA GLU A 252 13.05 6.04 7.44
C GLU A 252 14.55 5.70 7.43
N LEU A 253 15.18 5.72 8.64
CA LEU A 253 16.58 5.31 8.86
C LEU A 253 17.61 6.13 8.08
N GLY A 254 17.30 7.36 7.70
CA GLY A 254 18.16 8.27 6.96
C GLY A 254 18.18 8.05 5.45
N VAL A 255 17.43 7.06 4.94
CA VAL A 255 17.31 6.78 3.49
C VAL A 255 16.71 7.97 2.76
N GLU A 256 15.71 8.62 3.34
CA GLU A 256 15.06 9.83 2.84
C GLU A 256 16.07 10.97 2.56
N ASN A 257 17.15 11.03 3.34
CA ASN A 257 18.22 12.02 3.17
C ASN A 257 19.27 11.63 2.12
N LEU A 258 19.27 10.39 1.65
CA LEU A 258 20.04 9.96 0.47
C LEU A 258 19.24 10.19 -0.81
N CYS A 259 17.94 9.98 -0.78
CA CYS A 259 17.05 10.02 -1.94
C CYS A 259 17.10 11.37 -2.67
N TRP A 260 17.02 12.51 -1.96
CA TRP A 260 17.08 13.81 -2.65
C TRP A 260 18.42 14.09 -3.32
N LYS A 261 19.52 13.48 -2.85
CA LYS A 261 20.89 13.62 -3.45
C LYS A 261 21.03 12.85 -4.76
N MET A 262 20.16 11.90 -5.03
CA MET A 262 20.11 11.10 -6.26
C MET A 262 19.35 11.81 -7.37
N VAL A 263 18.58 12.86 -7.05
CA VAL A 263 17.75 13.61 -8.00
C VAL A 263 18.62 14.56 -8.83
N ARG A 264 18.43 14.58 -10.14
CA ARG A 264 19.11 15.54 -11.04
C ARG A 264 18.49 16.94 -10.92
N PRO A 265 19.19 18.01 -11.38
CA PRO A 265 18.54 19.31 -11.54
C PRO A 265 17.26 19.22 -12.40
N GLY A 266 16.18 19.88 -11.95
CA GLY A 266 14.85 19.83 -12.56
C GLY A 266 14.13 18.50 -12.37
N GLY A 267 14.60 17.63 -11.46
CA GLY A 267 14.00 16.35 -11.16
C GLY A 267 13.05 16.39 -9.96
N GLU A 268 12.55 15.21 -9.59
CA GLU A 268 11.51 15.06 -8.57
C GLU A 268 11.83 13.92 -7.61
N LEU A 269 11.60 14.15 -6.30
CA LEU A 269 11.56 13.13 -5.25
C LEU A 269 10.10 12.92 -4.82
N ILE A 270 9.62 11.70 -4.93
CA ILE A 270 8.30 11.28 -4.45
C ILE A 270 8.51 10.44 -3.18
N MET A 271 7.99 10.94 -2.05
CA MET A 271 8.01 10.25 -0.76
C MET A 271 6.75 9.42 -0.58
N ILE A 272 6.90 8.13 -0.36
CA ILE A 272 5.82 7.17 -0.12
C ILE A 272 5.98 6.53 1.26
N GLY A 273 7.18 6.07 1.59
CA GLY A 273 7.54 5.62 2.93
C GLY A 273 7.54 6.78 3.94
N TYR A 274 7.36 6.46 5.22
CA TYR A 274 7.30 7.47 6.29
C TYR A 274 7.90 6.91 7.59
N GLY A 275 8.27 7.83 8.49
CA GLY A 275 8.86 7.52 9.80
C GLY A 275 10.10 8.37 10.10
N GLY A 276 10.86 8.76 9.08
CA GLY A 276 12.04 9.61 9.19
C GLY A 276 11.76 11.11 9.05
N LYS A 277 12.83 11.88 8.86
CA LYS A 277 12.80 13.33 8.63
C LYS A 277 13.71 13.67 7.45
N ILE A 278 13.16 14.40 6.48
CA ILE A 278 13.95 14.90 5.36
C ILE A 278 14.56 16.27 5.69
N GLU A 279 15.86 16.43 5.47
CA GLU A 279 16.60 17.68 5.67
C GLU A 279 17.29 18.06 4.37
N VAL A 280 16.79 19.09 3.71
CA VAL A 280 17.31 19.58 2.44
C VAL A 280 17.64 21.06 2.54
N PRO A 281 18.89 21.48 2.22
CA PRO A 281 19.22 22.89 2.18
C PRO A 281 18.35 23.64 1.14
N THR A 282 17.74 24.73 1.54
CA THR A 282 16.86 25.52 0.64
C THR A 282 17.58 26.01 -0.60
N ALA A 283 18.87 26.39 -0.47
CA ALA A 283 19.71 26.76 -1.60
C ALA A 283 19.83 25.64 -2.64
N HIS A 284 19.91 24.37 -2.18
CA HIS A 284 19.97 23.22 -3.09
C HIS A 284 18.66 23.06 -3.87
N LEU A 285 17.52 23.21 -3.21
CA LEU A 285 16.19 23.14 -3.87
C LEU A 285 16.04 24.21 -4.94
N VAL A 286 16.41 25.47 -4.60
CA VAL A 286 16.26 26.62 -5.50
C VAL A 286 17.20 26.53 -6.70
N ILE A 287 18.50 26.27 -6.46
CA ILE A 287 19.50 26.25 -7.53
C ILE A 287 19.26 25.07 -8.50
N ASN A 288 18.82 23.94 -8.00
CA ASN A 288 18.59 22.75 -8.81
C ASN A 288 17.12 22.57 -9.23
N GLU A 289 16.20 23.45 -8.82
CA GLU A 289 14.76 23.38 -9.11
C GLU A 289 14.16 21.99 -8.83
N ILE A 290 14.54 21.37 -7.69
CA ILE A 290 14.08 20.04 -7.31
C ILE A 290 12.70 20.14 -6.69
N ASN A 291 11.78 19.27 -7.13
CA ASN A 291 10.47 19.08 -6.52
C ASN A 291 10.52 17.93 -5.52
N ILE A 292 9.96 18.14 -4.32
CA ILE A 292 9.79 17.09 -3.31
C ILE A 292 8.31 17.06 -2.93
N GLY A 293 7.69 15.91 -3.12
CA GLY A 293 6.26 15.73 -2.84
C GLY A 293 5.93 14.39 -2.21
N GLY A 294 4.85 14.33 -1.43
CA GLY A 294 4.31 13.11 -0.86
C GLY A 294 3.34 12.39 -1.80
N SER A 295 3.16 11.08 -1.58
CA SER A 295 2.11 10.29 -2.21
C SER A 295 1.40 9.45 -1.15
N LEU A 296 0.07 9.60 -1.04
CA LEU A 296 -0.75 8.91 -0.06
C LEU A 296 -1.75 8.01 -0.79
N VAL A 297 -1.75 6.70 -0.48
CA VAL A 297 -2.71 5.72 -1.00
C VAL A 297 -3.01 5.97 -2.50
N GLY A 298 -4.26 6.07 -2.88
CA GLY A 298 -4.74 6.43 -4.21
C GLY A 298 -6.26 6.60 -4.21
N ASN A 299 -6.81 7.05 -5.31
CA ASN A 299 -8.25 7.21 -5.46
C ASN A 299 -8.91 5.95 -6.06
N TYR A 300 -10.24 5.92 -6.02
CA TYR A 300 -11.03 4.80 -6.53
C TYR A 300 -10.68 4.43 -7.99
N THR A 301 -10.54 5.44 -8.86
CA THR A 301 -10.24 5.19 -10.28
C THR A 301 -8.83 4.63 -10.50
N GLU A 302 -7.87 5.00 -9.68
CA GLU A 302 -6.51 4.43 -9.72
C GLU A 302 -6.52 2.95 -9.32
N LEU A 303 -7.40 2.53 -8.39
CA LEU A 303 -7.56 1.12 -8.08
C LEU A 303 -8.25 0.35 -9.23
N VAL A 304 -9.24 0.94 -9.90
CA VAL A 304 -9.85 0.36 -11.11
C VAL A 304 -8.79 0.13 -12.18
N GLU A 305 -8.00 1.16 -12.50
CA GLU A 305 -6.91 1.06 -13.51
C GLU A 305 -5.90 -0.02 -13.15
N LEU A 306 -5.53 -0.14 -11.87
CA LEU A 306 -4.62 -1.18 -11.40
C LEU A 306 -5.23 -2.60 -11.56
N MET A 307 -6.53 -2.75 -11.31
CA MET A 307 -7.22 -4.04 -11.49
C MET A 307 -7.26 -4.45 -12.97
N GLU A 308 -7.40 -3.53 -13.89
CA GLU A 308 -7.28 -3.82 -15.33
C GLU A 308 -5.86 -4.29 -15.69
N LEU A 309 -4.82 -3.63 -15.20
CA LEU A 309 -3.43 -4.08 -15.38
C LEU A 309 -3.17 -5.48 -14.79
N ASN A 310 -3.78 -5.78 -13.65
CA ASN A 310 -3.69 -7.11 -13.06
C ASN A 310 -4.44 -8.17 -13.88
N ALA A 311 -5.67 -7.88 -14.30
CA ALA A 311 -6.47 -8.78 -15.13
C ALA A 311 -5.79 -9.14 -16.47
N ASP A 312 -5.06 -8.17 -17.04
CA ASP A 312 -4.22 -8.36 -18.23
C ASP A 312 -2.89 -9.13 -17.95
N GLY A 313 -2.61 -9.44 -16.67
CA GLY A 313 -1.40 -10.14 -16.25
C GLY A 313 -0.12 -9.30 -16.27
N LYS A 314 -0.24 -7.97 -16.41
CA LYS A 314 0.86 -7.01 -16.52
C LYS A 314 1.44 -6.64 -15.15
N VAL A 315 0.60 -6.57 -14.12
CA VAL A 315 1.00 -6.30 -12.74
C VAL A 315 0.56 -7.46 -11.85
N LYS A 316 1.51 -8.11 -11.19
CA LYS A 316 1.26 -9.27 -10.33
C LYS A 316 1.77 -9.01 -8.92
N MET A 317 1.01 -9.49 -7.95
CA MET A 317 1.42 -9.53 -6.56
C MET A 317 2.31 -10.75 -6.29
N HIS A 318 3.46 -10.54 -5.64
CA HIS A 318 4.26 -11.61 -5.07
C HIS A 318 3.98 -11.67 -3.57
N TYR A 319 3.58 -12.83 -3.05
CA TYR A 319 3.15 -12.96 -1.67
C TYR A 319 3.48 -14.31 -1.03
N ALA A 320 3.54 -14.30 0.30
CA ALA A 320 3.51 -15.49 1.16
C ALA A 320 2.13 -15.59 1.80
N GLN A 321 1.50 -16.77 1.73
CA GLN A 321 0.17 -17.02 2.25
C GLN A 321 0.21 -17.64 3.64
N TYR A 322 -0.67 -17.17 4.53
CA TYR A 322 -0.88 -17.67 5.88
C TYR A 322 -2.38 -17.84 6.15
N SER A 323 -2.72 -18.77 7.03
CA SER A 323 -4.09 -18.85 7.57
C SER A 323 -4.34 -17.75 8.61
N LEU A 324 -5.60 -17.43 8.88
CA LEU A 324 -5.96 -16.51 9.98
C LEU A 324 -5.44 -17.03 11.33
N ASP A 325 -5.38 -18.35 11.52
CA ASP A 325 -4.82 -18.96 12.74
C ASP A 325 -3.33 -18.72 12.89
N ASP A 326 -2.60 -18.52 11.80
CA ASP A 326 -1.18 -18.29 11.77
C ASP A 326 -0.82 -16.79 11.70
N ILE A 327 -1.76 -15.87 11.95
CA ILE A 327 -1.55 -14.42 11.80
C ILE A 327 -0.37 -13.90 12.63
N ASN A 328 -0.17 -14.44 13.82
CA ASN A 328 0.95 -14.03 14.68
C ASN A 328 2.30 -14.53 14.14
N LEU A 329 2.34 -15.72 13.51
CA LEU A 329 3.50 -16.18 12.76
C LEU A 329 3.76 -15.28 11.55
N ALA A 330 2.73 -14.91 10.80
CA ALA A 330 2.84 -14.01 9.66
C ALA A 330 3.40 -12.64 10.06
N LEU A 331 2.96 -12.07 11.19
CA LEU A 331 3.47 -10.82 11.75
C LEU A 331 4.95 -10.93 12.15
N ASP A 332 5.35 -12.06 12.79
CA ASP A 332 6.75 -12.31 13.15
C ASP A 332 7.64 -12.50 11.90
N ASP A 333 7.17 -13.26 10.92
CA ASP A 333 7.88 -13.44 9.65
C ASP A 333 8.04 -12.12 8.89
N PHE A 334 7.00 -11.27 8.90
CA PHE A 334 7.04 -9.95 8.29
C PHE A 334 8.00 -8.99 9.00
N LYS A 335 7.95 -8.93 10.34
CA LYS A 335 8.87 -8.16 11.18
C LYS A 335 10.33 -8.55 10.90
N ASN A 336 10.59 -9.83 10.73
CA ASN A 336 11.93 -10.41 10.52
C ASN A 336 12.31 -10.56 9.03
N ARG A 337 11.50 -10.03 8.09
CA ARG A 337 11.76 -10.03 6.63
C ARG A 337 12.02 -11.42 6.05
N ARG A 338 11.27 -12.44 6.51
CA ARG A 338 11.46 -13.85 6.10
C ARG A 338 10.84 -14.20 4.75
N PHE A 339 10.14 -13.27 4.11
CA PHE A 339 9.62 -13.43 2.75
C PHE A 339 9.80 -12.15 1.92
N ALA A 340 9.85 -12.30 0.60
CA ALA A 340 9.81 -11.19 -0.35
C ALA A 340 8.36 -10.89 -0.77
N GLY A 341 8.09 -9.65 -1.14
CA GLY A 341 6.74 -9.22 -1.55
C GLY A 341 5.84 -8.92 -0.36
N ARG A 342 4.66 -9.55 -0.30
CA ARG A 342 3.60 -9.25 0.67
C ARG A 342 3.18 -10.49 1.47
N GLY A 343 2.82 -10.32 2.75
CA GLY A 343 2.08 -11.35 3.50
C GLY A 343 0.59 -11.27 3.17
N VAL A 344 -0.09 -12.40 3.07
CA VAL A 344 -1.54 -12.48 2.82
C VAL A 344 -2.17 -13.46 3.80
N ILE A 345 -3.19 -12.99 4.52
CA ILE A 345 -3.97 -13.77 5.47
C ILE A 345 -5.24 -14.26 4.79
N VAL A 346 -5.50 -15.55 4.91
CA VAL A 346 -6.73 -16.19 4.42
C VAL A 346 -7.53 -16.68 5.63
N PRO A 347 -8.76 -16.18 5.84
CA PRO A 347 -9.63 -16.58 6.96
C PRO A 347 -10.08 -18.03 6.94
#